data_3fa78c65e7330f79f4d042e1e4e10c53
#
_entry.id   3fa78c65e7330f79f4d042e1e4e10c53
#
_cell.length_a   1.000
_cell.length_b   1.000
_cell.length_c   1.000
_cell.angle_alpha   90.00
_cell.angle_beta   90.00
_cell.angle_gamma   90.00
#
_symmetry.space_group_name_H-M   'P 1'
#
loop_
_entity.id
_entity.type
_entity.pdbx_description
1 polymer ?
#
loop_
_entity_poly.entity_id
_entity_poly.type
_entity_poly.pdbx_seq_one_letter_code
_entity_poly.pdbx_strand_id
1 'polypeptide(L)'
;MRLSDIKGDAVLDVLAEVIVPVTNIAMDEDAAAIFKKAELPKGETRTMFALKRIQKHIPVLIKNHKEDLIKIMALISGQTEDEYKETLTMASFVKDLTELMADEEFVRLFT
;
A
#
# COMPACT_ATOMS: atom_id res chain seq x y z
N MET A 1 -7.98 4.84 6.34
CA MET A 1 -7.44 3.49 6.21
C MET A 1 -5.91 3.51 6.26
N ARG A 2 -5.35 3.26 7.43
CA ARG A 2 -3.90 3.26 7.64
C ARG A 2 -3.51 2.16 8.62
N LEU A 3 -2.36 1.55 8.41
CA LEU A 3 -1.81 0.58 9.36
C LEU A 3 -1.59 1.22 10.72
N SER A 4 -1.16 2.47 10.76
CA SER A 4 -0.93 3.22 11.98
C SER A 4 -2.21 3.51 12.79
N ASP A 5 -3.39 3.37 12.19
CA ASP A 5 -4.67 3.55 12.88
C ASP A 5 -5.08 2.30 13.68
N ILE A 6 -4.47 1.16 13.40
CA ILE A 6 -4.77 -0.10 14.08
C ILE A 6 -4.01 -0.14 15.40
N LYS A 7 -4.70 -0.46 16.50
CA LYS A 7 -4.12 -0.46 17.82
C LYS A 7 -4.50 -1.70 18.64
N GLY A 8 -3.72 -1.97 19.67
CA GLY A 8 -3.96 -3.09 20.55
C GLY A 8 -3.67 -4.44 19.89
N ASP A 9 -4.38 -5.46 20.32
CA ASP A 9 -4.18 -6.84 19.83
C ASP A 9 -4.45 -6.96 18.33
N ALA A 10 -5.30 -6.09 17.80
CA ALA A 10 -5.60 -6.10 16.36
C ALA A 10 -4.35 -5.86 15.50
N VAL A 11 -3.36 -5.13 16.01
CA VAL A 11 -2.09 -4.92 15.31
C VAL A 11 -1.41 -6.26 15.02
N LEU A 12 -1.40 -7.14 16.01
CA LEU A 12 -0.76 -8.46 15.87
C LEU A 12 -1.48 -9.34 14.89
N ASP A 13 -2.81 -9.32 14.92
CA ASP A 13 -3.63 -10.11 14.00
C ASP A 13 -3.42 -9.65 12.54
N VAL A 14 -3.43 -8.34 12.32
CA VAL A 14 -3.20 -7.78 10.99
C VAL A 14 -1.77 -8.07 10.52
N LEU A 15 -0.78 -7.88 11.38
CA LEU A 15 0.61 -8.16 11.04
C LEU A 15 0.82 -9.62 10.63
N ALA A 16 0.22 -10.55 11.38
CA ALA A 16 0.35 -11.98 11.07
C ALA A 16 -0.16 -12.33 9.67
N GLU A 17 -1.18 -11.63 9.20
CA GLU A 17 -1.76 -11.89 7.88
C GLU A 17 -1.17 -11.02 6.78
N VAL A 18 -0.80 -9.78 7.08
CA VAL A 18 -0.30 -8.84 6.07
C VAL A 18 1.15 -9.12 5.69
N ILE A 19 1.91 -9.77 6.57
CA ILE A 19 3.35 -9.97 6.34
C ILE A 19 3.65 -10.79 5.08
N VAL A 20 2.80 -11.74 4.73
CA VAL A 20 3.00 -12.58 3.54
C VAL A 20 2.85 -11.76 2.25
N PRO A 21 1.72 -11.06 2.00
CA PRO A 21 1.62 -10.25 0.80
C PRO A 21 2.62 -9.08 0.77
N VAL A 22 2.95 -8.50 1.93
CA VAL A 22 3.99 -7.47 1.99
C VAL A 22 5.34 -8.03 1.56
N THR A 23 5.71 -9.21 2.06
CA THR A 23 6.96 -9.86 1.69
C THR A 23 7.03 -10.16 0.19
N ASN A 24 5.93 -10.64 -0.38
CA ASN A 24 5.86 -10.91 -1.82
C ASN A 24 6.17 -9.66 -2.65
N ILE A 25 5.62 -8.52 -2.26
CA ILE A 25 5.89 -7.24 -2.92
C ILE A 25 7.32 -6.78 -2.63
N ALA A 26 7.78 -6.90 -1.39
CA ALA A 26 9.11 -6.46 -0.97
C ALA A 26 10.23 -7.17 -1.72
N MET A 27 10.01 -8.40 -2.13
CA MET A 27 10.99 -9.19 -2.90
C MET A 27 11.07 -8.78 -4.37
N ASP A 28 10.13 -7.99 -4.85
CA ASP A 28 10.12 -7.43 -6.19
C ASP A 28 10.53 -5.97 -6.10
N GLU A 29 11.78 -5.67 -6.44
CA GLU A 29 12.34 -4.32 -6.27
C GLU A 29 11.53 -3.24 -7.00
N ASP A 30 11.06 -3.53 -8.19
CA ASP A 30 10.29 -2.56 -8.98
C ASP A 30 8.94 -2.26 -8.32
N ALA A 31 8.24 -3.28 -7.85
CA ALA A 31 6.97 -3.11 -7.17
C ALA A 31 7.16 -2.44 -5.79
N ALA A 32 8.17 -2.87 -5.05
CA ALA A 32 8.47 -2.35 -3.71
C ALA A 32 8.85 -0.88 -3.72
N ALA A 33 9.41 -0.39 -4.82
CA ALA A 33 9.88 1.00 -4.93
C ALA A 33 8.81 2.03 -4.60
N ILE A 34 7.55 1.73 -4.87
CA ILE A 34 6.44 2.66 -4.59
C ILE A 34 6.24 2.88 -3.08
N PHE A 35 6.62 1.89 -2.25
CA PHE A 35 6.46 1.96 -0.80
C PHE A 35 7.75 2.30 -0.08
N LYS A 36 8.86 2.46 -0.79
CA LYS A 36 10.11 2.85 -0.16
C LYS A 36 10.15 4.34 0.09
N LYS A 37 10.79 4.72 1.19
CA LYS A 37 10.95 6.11 1.55
C LYS A 37 11.77 6.84 0.50
N ALA A 38 11.28 8.00 0.07
CA ALA A 38 11.97 8.83 -0.92
C ALA A 38 11.82 10.30 -0.54
N GLU A 39 12.86 11.08 -0.83
CA GLU A 39 12.84 12.52 -0.56
C GLU A 39 12.01 13.24 -1.62
N LEU A 40 11.21 14.22 -1.17
CA LEU A 40 10.45 15.07 -2.05
C LEU A 40 11.40 15.94 -2.87
N PRO A 41 11.35 15.87 -4.22
CA PRO A 41 12.18 16.71 -5.06
C PRO A 41 11.86 18.19 -4.86
N LYS A 42 12.89 19.01 -4.98
CA LYS A 42 12.74 20.46 -4.84
C LYS A 42 11.79 21.00 -5.91
N GLY A 43 10.81 21.78 -5.48
CA GLY A 43 9.83 22.39 -6.37
C GLY A 43 8.62 21.54 -6.67
N GLU A 44 8.54 20.31 -6.14
CA GLU A 44 7.37 19.45 -6.30
C GLU A 44 6.52 19.42 -5.02
N THR A 45 5.20 19.29 -5.20
CA THR A 45 4.28 19.03 -4.10
C THR A 45 4.29 17.55 -3.77
N ARG A 46 3.86 17.20 -2.56
CA ARG A 46 3.74 15.78 -2.16
C ARG A 46 2.76 15.04 -3.06
N THR A 47 1.66 15.68 -3.43
CA THR A 47 0.65 15.07 -4.30
C THR A 47 1.21 14.76 -5.67
N MET A 48 1.92 15.70 -6.30
CA MET A 48 2.54 15.47 -7.61
C MET A 48 3.59 14.38 -7.55
N PHE A 49 4.40 14.38 -6.50
CA PHE A 49 5.44 13.35 -6.32
C PHE A 49 4.82 11.97 -6.17
N ALA A 50 3.77 11.85 -5.35
CA ALA A 50 3.06 10.59 -5.16
C ALA A 50 2.45 10.10 -6.49
N LEU A 51 1.81 10.98 -7.25
CA LEU A 51 1.21 10.62 -8.52
C LEU A 51 2.25 10.16 -9.54
N LYS A 52 3.42 10.79 -9.58
CA LYS A 52 4.52 10.36 -10.46
C LYS A 52 5.04 8.98 -10.08
N ARG A 53 5.14 8.69 -8.78
CA ARG A 53 5.55 7.38 -8.31
C ARG A 53 4.52 6.32 -8.65
N ILE A 54 3.25 6.62 -8.49
CA ILE A 54 2.16 5.73 -8.88
C ILE A 54 2.24 5.45 -10.38
N GLN A 55 2.36 6.49 -11.19
CA GLN A 55 2.46 6.35 -12.64
C GLN A 55 3.61 5.44 -13.06
N LYS A 56 4.75 5.56 -12.40
CA LYS A 56 5.95 4.78 -12.72
C LYS A 56 5.84 3.32 -12.29
N HIS A 57 5.28 3.05 -11.11
CA HIS A 57 5.35 1.73 -10.49
C HIS A 57 4.04 0.93 -10.50
N ILE A 58 2.90 1.60 -10.72
CA ILE A 58 1.60 0.92 -10.65
C ILE A 58 1.45 -0.22 -11.66
N PRO A 59 1.95 -0.11 -12.91
CA PRO A 59 1.80 -1.21 -13.86
C PRO A 59 2.44 -2.51 -13.38
N VAL A 60 3.63 -2.44 -12.80
CA VAL A 60 4.33 -3.62 -12.26
C VAL A 60 3.60 -4.15 -11.04
N LEU A 61 3.21 -3.25 -10.14
CA LEU A 61 2.51 -3.60 -8.91
C LEU A 61 1.20 -4.35 -9.21
N ILE A 62 0.38 -3.82 -10.11
CA ILE A 62 -0.89 -4.45 -10.47
C ILE A 62 -0.66 -5.76 -11.24
N LYS A 63 0.25 -5.76 -12.20
CA LYS A 63 0.50 -6.94 -13.04
C LYS A 63 1.00 -8.13 -12.22
N ASN A 64 1.91 -7.91 -11.30
CA ASN A 64 2.58 -8.98 -10.58
C ASN A 64 2.01 -9.24 -9.18
N HIS A 65 1.36 -8.26 -8.57
CA HIS A 65 0.97 -8.31 -7.16
C HIS A 65 -0.47 -7.85 -6.88
N LYS A 66 -1.33 -7.97 -7.87
CA LYS A 66 -2.73 -7.55 -7.75
C LYS A 66 -3.42 -8.15 -6.53
N GLU A 67 -3.30 -9.46 -6.36
CA GLU A 67 -3.96 -10.15 -5.26
C GLU A 67 -3.35 -9.83 -3.91
N ASP A 68 -2.02 -9.71 -3.87
CA ASP A 68 -1.32 -9.29 -2.66
C ASP A 68 -1.77 -7.90 -2.23
N LEU A 69 -1.91 -6.99 -3.19
CA LEU A 69 -2.32 -5.62 -2.92
C LEU A 69 -3.76 -5.55 -2.40
N ILE A 70 -4.67 -6.30 -3.01
CA ILE A 70 -6.07 -6.38 -2.55
C ILE A 70 -6.13 -6.93 -1.13
N LYS A 71 -5.36 -7.99 -0.84
CA LYS A 71 -5.30 -8.57 0.49
C LYS A 71 -4.82 -7.57 1.53
N ILE A 72 -3.76 -6.82 1.22
CA ILE A 72 -3.24 -5.77 2.11
C ILE A 72 -4.31 -4.71 2.36
N MET A 73 -4.94 -4.21 1.31
CA MET A 73 -5.96 -3.16 1.41
C MET A 73 -7.16 -3.63 2.25
N ALA A 74 -7.63 -4.85 2.01
CA ALA A 74 -8.75 -5.43 2.75
C ALA A 74 -8.41 -5.57 4.24
N LEU A 75 -7.24 -6.12 4.56
CA LEU A 75 -6.81 -6.32 5.94
C LEU A 75 -6.73 -5.00 6.71
N ILE A 76 -6.11 -3.99 6.11
CA ILE A 76 -5.94 -2.69 6.76
C ILE A 76 -7.29 -1.97 6.94
N SER A 77 -8.21 -2.13 6.00
CA SER A 77 -9.53 -1.49 6.07
C SER A 77 -10.55 -2.28 6.92
N GLY A 78 -10.16 -3.46 7.42
CA GLY A 78 -11.05 -4.29 8.23
C GLY A 78 -12.16 -4.94 7.42
N GLN A 79 -11.93 -5.18 6.13
CA GLN A 79 -12.88 -5.80 5.22
C GLN A 79 -12.37 -7.16 4.74
N THR A 80 -13.28 -8.00 4.24
CA THR A 80 -12.86 -9.17 3.48
C THR A 80 -12.40 -8.73 2.08
N GLU A 81 -11.68 -9.58 1.39
CA GLU A 81 -11.24 -9.27 0.01
C GLU A 81 -12.44 -9.02 -0.91
N ASP A 82 -13.49 -9.83 -0.77
CA ASP A 82 -14.71 -9.68 -1.57
C ASP A 82 -15.41 -8.35 -1.29
N GLU A 83 -15.53 -7.96 -0.02
CA GLU A 83 -16.09 -6.68 0.37
C GLU A 83 -15.31 -5.51 -0.20
N TYR A 84 -13.99 -5.59 -0.14
CA TYR A 84 -13.11 -4.55 -0.68
C TYR A 84 -13.29 -4.42 -2.19
N LYS A 85 -13.32 -5.54 -2.91
CA LYS A 85 -13.50 -5.55 -4.37
C LYS A 85 -14.85 -4.98 -4.78
N GLU A 86 -15.90 -5.25 -4.01
CA GLU A 86 -17.27 -4.82 -4.33
C GLU A 86 -17.40 -3.31 -4.43
N THR A 87 -16.68 -2.59 -3.59
CA THR A 87 -16.74 -1.12 -3.53
C THR A 87 -15.54 -0.45 -4.20
N LEU A 88 -14.66 -1.24 -4.79
CA LEU A 88 -13.42 -0.73 -5.38
C LEU A 88 -13.70 0.08 -6.65
N THR A 89 -13.22 1.33 -6.66
CA THR A 89 -13.23 2.19 -7.82
C THR A 89 -11.80 2.67 -8.07
N MET A 90 -11.56 3.23 -9.26
CA MET A 90 -10.25 3.80 -9.56
C MET A 90 -9.89 4.90 -8.55
N ALA A 91 -10.84 5.78 -8.24
CA ALA A 91 -10.62 6.88 -7.30
C ALA A 91 -10.35 6.37 -5.88
N SER A 92 -11.12 5.38 -5.41
CA SER A 92 -10.92 4.83 -4.08
C SER A 92 -9.58 4.09 -3.97
N PHE A 93 -9.19 3.38 -5.02
CA PHE A 93 -7.91 2.67 -5.05
C PHE A 93 -6.73 3.64 -4.97
N VAL A 94 -6.73 4.69 -5.77
CA VAL A 94 -5.66 5.70 -5.77
C VAL A 94 -5.57 6.38 -4.40
N LYS A 95 -6.73 6.69 -3.79
CA LYS A 95 -6.76 7.25 -2.44
C LYS A 95 -6.13 6.32 -1.43
N ASP A 96 -6.55 5.05 -1.42
CA ASP A 96 -6.03 4.05 -0.49
C ASP A 96 -4.55 3.82 -0.67
N LEU A 97 -4.09 3.73 -1.92
CA LEU A 97 -2.67 3.57 -2.24
C LEU A 97 -1.85 4.75 -1.74
N THR A 98 -2.35 5.97 -1.96
CA THR A 98 -1.68 7.19 -1.51
C THR A 98 -1.57 7.22 0.02
N GLU A 99 -2.62 6.78 0.73
CA GLU A 99 -2.59 6.68 2.19
C GLU A 99 -1.54 5.68 2.67
N LEU A 100 -1.40 4.53 2.01
CA LEU A 100 -0.37 3.56 2.35
C LEU A 100 1.04 4.10 2.10
N MET A 101 1.23 4.81 0.99
CA MET A 101 2.52 5.43 0.68
C MET A 101 2.92 6.47 1.73
N ALA A 102 1.96 7.13 2.35
CA ALA A 102 2.19 8.14 3.39
C ALA A 102 2.21 7.56 4.81
N ASP A 103 1.84 6.30 4.99
CA ASP A 103 1.80 5.65 6.29
C ASP A 103 3.19 5.14 6.67
N GLU A 104 3.83 5.83 7.61
CA GLU A 104 5.20 5.48 8.03
C GLU A 104 5.33 4.05 8.57
N GLU A 105 4.35 3.57 9.30
CA GLU A 105 4.39 2.19 9.81
C GLU A 105 4.32 1.18 8.69
N PHE A 106 3.51 1.44 7.67
CA PHE A 106 3.43 0.57 6.51
C PHE A 106 4.73 0.61 5.70
N VAL A 107 5.24 1.80 5.44
CA VAL A 107 6.49 2.00 4.66
C VAL A 107 7.68 1.32 5.35
N ARG A 108 7.73 1.30 6.66
CA ARG A 108 8.78 0.62 7.42
C ARG A 108 8.86 -0.88 7.14
N LEU A 109 7.74 -1.50 6.76
CA LEU A 109 7.75 -2.92 6.42
C LEU A 109 8.61 -3.21 5.18
N PHE A 110 8.91 -2.18 4.39
CA PHE A 110 9.70 -2.29 3.16
C PHE A 110 11.14 -1.82 3.30
N THR A 111 11.55 -1.41 4.50
CA THR A 111 12.91 -0.89 4.74
C THR A 111 13.75 -1.80 5.68
#